data_6d661f4f148e48bd94044e12555c9c3a
#
_entry.id   6d661f4f148e48bd94044e12555c9c3a
#
_cell.length_a   1.000
_cell.length_b   1.000
_cell.length_c   1.000
_cell.angle_alpha   90.00
_cell.angle_beta   90.00
_cell.angle_gamma   90.00
#
_symmetry.space_group_name_H-M   'P 1'
#
loop_
_entity.id
_entity.type
_entity.pdbx_description
1 polymer ?
#
loop_
_entity_poly.entity_id
_entity_poly.type
_entity_poly.pdbx_seq_one_letter_code
_entity_poly.pdbx_strand_id
1 'polypeptide(L)'
;MVINYISPKKKEHKKTNSQILVKDYMTKNVITFFNYESIYLVMSTLHNNKISGAPVINKFGKLVGVISETDIMKHILESRYFNMPTSKNSVSNFMTKTVDTITPNKTIFDAASRFLDLNRKRFPVMSGDKILGIISRSDIITAALKIKGQNWRK
;
A
#
# COMPACT_ATOMS: atom_id res chain seq x y z
N MET A 1 -2.10 46.03 -29.28
CA MET A 1 -3.26 45.17 -29.07
C MET A 1 -3.15 44.65 -27.63
N VAL A 2 -3.98 45.21 -26.73
CA VAL A 2 -3.93 44.78 -25.32
C VAL A 2 -4.94 43.65 -25.19
N ILE A 3 -4.43 42.43 -24.98
CA ILE A 3 -5.27 41.29 -24.68
C ILE A 3 -5.60 41.35 -23.19
N ASN A 4 -6.83 41.75 -22.83
CA ASN A 4 -7.32 41.66 -21.48
C ASN A 4 -7.46 40.17 -21.12
N TYR A 5 -6.51 39.66 -20.36
CA TYR A 5 -6.61 38.36 -19.75
C TYR A 5 -7.62 38.43 -18.59
N ILE A 6 -8.84 38.02 -18.87
CA ILE A 6 -9.84 37.84 -17.83
C ILE A 6 -9.51 36.50 -17.17
N SER A 7 -8.90 36.56 -15.99
CA SER A 7 -8.73 35.37 -15.15
C SER A 7 -10.08 34.69 -14.99
N PRO A 8 -10.19 33.39 -15.29
CA PRO A 8 -11.45 32.70 -15.04
C PRO A 8 -11.79 32.82 -13.56
N LYS A 9 -12.97 33.37 -13.26
CA LYS A 9 -13.49 33.41 -11.90
C LYS A 9 -13.37 31.99 -11.34
N LYS A 10 -12.64 31.84 -10.24
CA LYS A 10 -12.67 30.61 -9.44
C LYS A 10 -14.13 30.27 -9.21
N LYS A 11 -14.65 29.26 -9.91
CA LYS A 11 -15.92 28.68 -9.56
C LYS A 11 -15.72 28.16 -8.15
N GLU A 12 -16.40 28.74 -7.19
CA GLU A 12 -16.57 28.15 -5.87
C GLU A 12 -17.17 26.78 -6.11
N HIS A 13 -16.32 25.74 -6.01
CA HIS A 13 -16.80 24.39 -5.97
C HIS A 13 -17.67 24.32 -4.72
N LYS A 14 -18.98 24.23 -4.89
CA LYS A 14 -19.87 23.76 -3.83
C LYS A 14 -19.17 22.53 -3.25
N LYS A 15 -18.67 22.64 -2.04
CA LYS A 15 -18.14 21.51 -1.27
C LYS A 15 -19.29 20.49 -1.19
N THR A 16 -19.33 19.56 -2.09
CA THR A 16 -19.99 18.29 -1.84
C THR A 16 -19.18 17.65 -0.73
N ASN A 17 -19.77 17.57 0.43
CA ASN A 17 -19.11 17.23 1.71
C ASN A 17 -18.74 15.75 1.81
N SER A 18 -18.60 15.02 0.70
CA SER A 18 -18.13 13.65 0.69
C SER A 18 -16.64 13.64 0.38
N GLN A 19 -15.84 13.71 1.44
CA GLN A 19 -14.42 13.42 1.35
C GLN A 19 -14.25 11.97 0.90
N ILE A 20 -13.42 11.75 -0.10
CA ILE A 20 -13.07 10.41 -0.57
C ILE A 20 -11.93 9.90 0.30
N LEU A 21 -12.22 8.89 1.09
CA LEU A 21 -11.33 8.39 2.13
C LEU A 21 -10.61 7.11 1.69
N VAL A 22 -9.44 6.91 2.25
CA VAL A 22 -8.62 5.69 2.07
C VAL A 22 -9.43 4.43 2.35
N LYS A 23 -10.24 4.41 3.41
CA LYS A 23 -11.08 3.25 3.78
C LYS A 23 -12.08 2.83 2.71
N ASP A 24 -12.49 3.75 1.83
CA ASP A 24 -13.49 3.48 0.79
C ASP A 24 -12.88 2.78 -0.43
N TYR A 25 -11.56 2.82 -0.59
CA TYR A 25 -10.83 2.27 -1.74
C TYR A 25 -9.75 1.25 -1.40
N MET A 26 -9.45 1.06 -0.13
CA MET A 26 -8.49 0.04 0.30
C MET A 26 -9.01 -1.37 0.05
N THR A 27 -8.11 -2.32 -0.14
CA THR A 27 -8.41 -3.75 -0.12
C THR A 27 -8.55 -4.21 1.32
N LYS A 28 -9.69 -4.79 1.68
CA LYS A 28 -10.04 -5.19 3.06
C LYS A 28 -9.57 -6.59 3.43
N ASN A 29 -9.64 -7.54 2.50
CA ASN A 29 -9.22 -8.93 2.72
C ASN A 29 -7.72 -9.04 2.45
N VAL A 30 -6.92 -8.70 3.45
CA VAL A 30 -5.47 -8.64 3.33
C VAL A 30 -4.87 -9.99 3.67
N ILE A 31 -4.07 -10.54 2.74
CA ILE A 31 -3.18 -11.65 3.04
C ILE A 31 -2.05 -11.12 3.91
N THR A 32 -1.86 -11.73 5.07
CA THR A 32 -0.77 -11.41 6.01
C THR A 32 0.04 -12.66 6.31
N PHE A 33 1.28 -12.46 6.70
CA PHE A 33 2.17 -13.54 7.15
C PHE A 33 2.57 -13.30 8.60
N PHE A 34 2.74 -14.38 9.36
CA PHE A 34 3.41 -14.29 10.64
C PHE A 34 4.93 -14.21 10.44
N ASN A 35 5.60 -13.45 11.29
CA ASN A 35 7.04 -13.23 11.18
C ASN A 35 7.89 -14.51 11.35
N TYR A 36 7.34 -15.56 11.92
CA TYR A 36 7.99 -16.87 12.09
C TYR A 36 7.69 -17.87 10.96
N GLU A 37 6.85 -17.51 9.99
CA GLU A 37 6.55 -18.39 8.86
C GLU A 37 7.73 -18.49 7.90
N SER A 38 7.75 -19.59 7.14
CA SER A 38 8.79 -19.85 6.13
C SER A 38 8.69 -18.91 4.96
N ILE A 39 9.84 -18.42 4.48
CA ILE A 39 9.93 -17.65 3.25
C ILE A 39 9.38 -18.41 2.03
N TYR A 40 9.43 -19.74 2.02
CA TYR A 40 8.88 -20.55 0.95
C TYR A 40 7.36 -20.51 0.89
N LEU A 41 6.69 -20.42 2.06
CA LEU A 41 5.25 -20.18 2.13
C LEU A 41 4.89 -18.82 1.53
N VAL A 42 5.68 -17.79 1.84
CA VAL A 42 5.51 -16.45 1.26
C VAL A 42 5.64 -16.50 -0.26
N MET A 43 6.69 -17.12 -0.77
CA MET A 43 6.93 -17.24 -2.22
C MET A 43 5.74 -17.88 -2.94
N SER A 44 5.26 -19.02 -2.45
CA SER A 44 4.14 -19.72 -3.06
C SER A 44 2.83 -18.94 -2.94
N THR A 45 2.59 -18.29 -1.81
CA THR A 45 1.37 -17.49 -1.59
C THR A 45 1.34 -16.24 -2.47
N LEU A 46 2.44 -15.51 -2.57
CA LEU A 46 2.53 -14.34 -3.46
C LEU A 46 2.32 -14.74 -4.92
N HIS A 47 2.96 -15.83 -5.34
CA HIS A 47 2.85 -16.33 -6.71
C HIS A 47 1.42 -16.78 -7.04
N ASN A 48 0.82 -17.59 -6.18
CA ASN A 48 -0.52 -18.15 -6.42
C ASN A 48 -1.63 -17.09 -6.39
N ASN A 49 -1.46 -16.04 -5.59
CA ASN A 49 -2.43 -14.96 -5.47
C ASN A 49 -2.11 -13.75 -6.37
N LYS A 50 -1.02 -13.80 -7.14
CA LYS A 50 -0.56 -12.72 -8.04
C LYS A 50 -0.41 -11.37 -7.32
N ILE A 51 0.13 -11.41 -6.13
CA ILE A 51 0.44 -10.22 -5.32
C ILE A 51 1.95 -10.05 -5.17
N SER A 52 2.40 -8.81 -5.04
CA SER A 52 3.82 -8.46 -5.02
C SER A 52 4.39 -8.22 -3.62
N GLY A 53 3.58 -8.32 -2.60
CA GLY A 53 3.98 -8.17 -1.22
C GLY A 53 2.81 -8.18 -0.26
N ALA A 54 3.09 -8.32 1.02
CA ALA A 54 2.09 -8.40 2.08
C ALA A 54 2.63 -7.91 3.42
N PRO A 55 1.76 -7.48 4.32
CA PRO A 55 2.13 -7.18 5.69
C PRO A 55 2.56 -8.42 6.46
N VAL A 56 3.48 -8.21 7.40
CA VAL A 56 3.94 -9.22 8.34
C VAL A 56 3.51 -8.82 9.74
N ILE A 57 2.89 -9.73 10.44
CA ILE A 57 2.40 -9.55 11.81
C ILE A 57 3.10 -10.50 12.78
N ASN A 58 3.11 -10.14 14.05
CA ASN A 58 3.56 -11.06 15.10
C ASN A 58 2.40 -11.92 15.63
N LYS A 59 2.69 -12.79 16.59
CA LYS A 59 1.69 -13.68 17.22
C LYS A 59 0.54 -12.93 17.90
N PHE A 60 0.72 -11.65 18.22
CA PHE A 60 -0.30 -10.79 18.80
C PHE A 60 -1.14 -10.03 17.76
N GLY A 61 -0.87 -10.24 16.47
CA GLY A 61 -1.54 -9.54 15.38
C GLY A 61 -1.01 -8.13 15.09
N LYS A 62 0.08 -7.72 15.73
CA LYS A 62 0.71 -6.42 15.48
C LYS A 62 1.53 -6.43 14.20
N LEU A 63 1.45 -5.37 13.42
CA LEU A 63 2.30 -5.14 12.25
C LEU A 63 3.76 -5.00 12.70
N VAL A 64 4.63 -5.86 12.16
CA VAL A 64 6.08 -5.85 12.45
C VAL A 64 6.95 -5.66 11.23
N GLY A 65 6.38 -5.72 10.03
CA GLY A 65 7.11 -5.54 8.79
C GLY A 65 6.22 -5.70 7.56
N VAL A 66 6.86 -5.64 6.41
CA VAL A 66 6.31 -6.01 5.12
C VAL A 66 7.29 -6.92 4.40
N ILE A 67 6.77 -7.85 3.62
CA ILE A 67 7.59 -8.72 2.76
C ILE A 67 7.16 -8.52 1.31
N SER A 68 8.13 -8.40 0.41
CA SER A 68 7.89 -8.12 -1.00
C SER A 68 8.66 -9.05 -1.91
N GLU A 69 8.34 -9.02 -3.20
CA GLU A 69 9.11 -9.74 -4.24
C GLU A 69 10.60 -9.35 -4.22
N THR A 70 10.91 -8.08 -3.94
CA THR A 70 12.30 -7.61 -3.83
C THR A 70 13.04 -8.29 -2.68
N ASP A 71 12.39 -8.46 -1.53
CA ASP A 71 12.97 -9.16 -0.39
C ASP A 71 13.21 -10.63 -0.71
N ILE A 72 12.29 -11.24 -1.43
CA ILE A 72 12.43 -12.63 -1.90
C ILE A 72 13.58 -12.78 -2.89
N MET A 73 13.73 -11.86 -3.83
CA MET A 73 14.85 -11.87 -4.78
C MET A 73 16.20 -11.76 -4.06
N LYS A 74 16.29 -10.91 -3.05
CA LYS A 74 17.49 -10.82 -2.20
C LYS A 74 17.77 -12.15 -1.51
N HIS A 75 16.75 -12.82 -0.95
CA HIS A 75 16.88 -14.12 -0.33
C HIS A 75 17.38 -15.17 -1.34
N ILE A 76 16.84 -15.21 -2.55
CA ILE A 76 17.28 -16.16 -3.59
C ILE A 76 18.75 -15.97 -3.93
N LEU A 77 19.20 -14.73 -4.08
CA LEU A 77 20.60 -14.42 -4.37
C LEU A 77 21.51 -14.81 -3.19
N GLU A 78 21.15 -14.45 -1.98
CA GLU A 78 21.91 -14.76 -0.77
C GLU A 78 21.98 -16.26 -0.52
N SER A 79 20.91 -17.01 -0.70
CA SER A 79 20.89 -18.47 -0.51
C SER A 79 21.79 -19.19 -1.50
N ARG A 80 21.91 -18.70 -2.73
CA ARG A 80 22.80 -19.25 -3.74
C ARG A 80 24.29 -19.08 -3.38
N TYR A 81 24.64 -17.90 -2.85
CA TYR A 81 26.04 -17.57 -2.56
C TYR A 81 26.52 -18.04 -1.20
N PHE A 82 25.65 -18.10 -0.20
CA PHE A 82 26.04 -18.31 1.20
C PHE A 82 25.57 -19.63 1.79
N ASN A 83 24.90 -20.48 1.02
CA ASN A 83 24.43 -21.80 1.46
C ASN A 83 23.73 -21.75 2.83
N MET A 84 22.72 -20.87 2.95
CA MET A 84 22.10 -20.52 4.22
C MET A 84 21.39 -21.71 4.88
N PRO A 85 21.58 -21.92 6.20
CA PRO A 85 20.88 -22.96 6.93
C PRO A 85 19.37 -22.77 6.88
N THR A 86 18.60 -23.84 6.75
CA THR A 86 17.12 -23.83 6.71
C THR A 86 16.47 -23.14 7.92
N SER A 87 17.14 -23.12 9.07
CA SER A 87 16.70 -22.43 10.29
C SER A 87 16.61 -20.90 10.16
N LYS A 88 17.25 -20.30 9.16
CA LYS A 88 17.25 -18.86 8.89
C LYS A 88 16.26 -18.43 7.79
N ASN A 89 15.39 -19.31 7.35
CA ASN A 89 14.44 -19.05 6.26
C ASN A 89 13.08 -18.50 6.74
N SER A 90 13.03 -17.90 7.94
CA SER A 90 11.81 -17.24 8.40
C SER A 90 11.66 -15.85 7.81
N VAL A 91 10.42 -15.43 7.63
CA VAL A 91 10.03 -14.12 7.09
C VAL A 91 10.73 -12.97 7.82
N SER A 92 10.89 -13.08 9.16
CA SER A 92 11.53 -12.05 9.98
C SER A 92 12.97 -11.72 9.58
N ASN A 93 13.67 -12.65 8.94
CA ASN A 93 15.06 -12.43 8.48
C ASN A 93 15.14 -11.64 7.16
N PHE A 94 14.04 -11.56 6.41
CA PHE A 94 14.02 -10.97 5.07
C PHE A 94 13.06 -9.80 4.92
N MET A 95 12.09 -9.65 5.82
CA MET A 95 11.12 -8.56 5.78
C MET A 95 11.77 -7.18 5.98
N THR A 96 11.15 -6.17 5.43
CA THR A 96 11.45 -4.77 5.73
C THR A 96 10.73 -4.38 7.03
N LYS A 97 11.48 -3.94 8.04
CA LYS A 97 10.95 -3.65 9.39
C LYS A 97 10.40 -2.24 9.54
N THR A 98 10.92 -1.29 8.77
CA THR A 98 10.41 0.09 8.75
C THR A 98 9.23 0.15 7.79
N VAL A 99 8.02 0.29 8.34
CA VAL A 99 6.78 0.28 7.58
C VAL A 99 6.11 1.64 7.66
N ASP A 100 5.91 2.24 6.49
CA ASP A 100 5.08 3.43 6.38
C ASP A 100 3.62 2.99 6.29
N THR A 101 2.78 3.56 7.14
CA THR A 101 1.36 3.23 7.24
C THR A 101 0.50 4.48 7.03
N ILE A 102 -0.80 4.27 6.84
CA ILE A 102 -1.77 5.35 6.73
C ILE A 102 -3.01 5.00 7.53
N THR A 103 -3.71 6.00 8.03
CA THR A 103 -4.98 5.81 8.74
C THR A 103 -6.17 5.81 7.77
N PRO A 104 -7.29 5.12 8.11
CA PRO A 104 -8.42 4.94 7.19
C PRO A 104 -9.17 6.24 6.86
N ASN A 105 -9.08 7.23 7.72
CA ASN A 105 -9.79 8.52 7.56
C ASN A 105 -9.00 9.58 6.80
N LYS A 106 -7.79 9.26 6.35
CA LYS A 106 -7.07 10.11 5.41
C LYS A 106 -7.75 10.10 4.05
N THR A 107 -7.63 11.22 3.32
CA THR A 107 -8.16 11.31 1.95
C THR A 107 -7.27 10.58 0.96
N ILE A 108 -7.81 10.25 -0.21
CA ILE A 108 -6.98 9.68 -1.29
C ILE A 108 -5.92 10.67 -1.77
N PHE A 109 -6.12 11.99 -1.61
CA PHE A 109 -5.13 13.02 -1.94
C PHE A 109 -3.97 13.00 -0.95
N ASP A 110 -4.23 12.81 0.35
CA ASP A 110 -3.20 12.60 1.35
C ASP A 110 -2.38 11.35 1.02
N ALA A 111 -3.04 10.27 0.65
CA ALA A 111 -2.37 9.02 0.26
C ALA A 111 -1.51 9.21 -1.01
N ALA A 112 -2.04 9.87 -2.03
CA ALA A 112 -1.31 10.18 -3.26
C ALA A 112 -0.02 10.97 -2.98
N SER A 113 -0.12 12.00 -2.14
CA SER A 113 1.02 12.81 -1.71
C SER A 113 2.08 11.96 -1.01
N ARG A 114 1.68 11.10 -0.08
CA ARG A 114 2.61 10.18 0.60
C ARG A 114 3.26 9.16 -0.32
N PHE A 115 2.54 8.64 -1.31
CA PHE A 115 3.11 7.74 -2.30
C PHE A 115 4.24 8.40 -3.10
N LEU A 116 4.07 9.68 -3.44
CA LEU A 116 5.09 10.44 -4.16
C LEU A 116 6.28 10.77 -3.26
N ASP A 117 6.04 11.20 -2.02
CA ASP A 117 7.09 11.61 -1.09
C ASP A 117 7.97 10.45 -0.64
N LEU A 118 7.37 9.29 -0.37
CA LEU A 118 8.05 8.13 0.21
C LEU A 118 8.45 7.07 -0.83
N ASN A 119 8.06 7.24 -2.09
CA ASN A 119 8.32 6.28 -3.17
C ASN A 119 7.94 4.83 -2.81
N ARG A 120 6.76 4.64 -2.22
CA ARG A 120 6.21 3.33 -1.87
C ARG A 120 5.21 2.86 -2.92
N LYS A 121 4.94 1.56 -2.95
CA LYS A 121 3.94 0.96 -3.84
C LYS A 121 2.61 0.75 -3.14
N ARG A 122 2.63 0.57 -1.83
CA ARG A 122 1.45 0.33 -0.99
C ARG A 122 1.68 0.78 0.43
N PHE A 123 0.59 1.07 1.13
CA PHE A 123 0.60 1.32 2.57
C PHE A 123 -0.38 0.39 3.27
N PRO A 124 0.03 -0.27 4.36
CA PRO A 124 -0.93 -0.83 5.32
C PRO A 124 -1.80 0.28 5.90
N VAL A 125 -3.10 0.03 5.95
CA VAL A 125 -4.08 0.94 6.56
C VAL A 125 -4.34 0.47 7.98
N MET A 126 -4.03 1.31 8.95
CA MET A 126 -4.00 0.95 10.36
C MET A 126 -5.00 1.74 11.19
N SER A 127 -5.64 1.05 12.13
CA SER A 127 -6.32 1.67 13.27
C SER A 127 -5.64 1.19 14.54
N GLY A 128 -4.85 2.08 15.17
CA GLY A 128 -3.94 1.67 16.24
C GLY A 128 -2.96 0.59 15.75
N ASP A 129 -2.91 -0.54 16.44
CA ASP A 129 -2.07 -1.69 16.09
C ASP A 129 -2.74 -2.65 15.08
N LYS A 130 -4.00 -2.40 14.73
CA LYS A 130 -4.80 -3.30 13.89
C LYS A 130 -4.73 -2.92 12.43
N ILE A 131 -4.43 -3.90 11.57
CA ILE A 131 -4.51 -3.76 10.11
C ILE A 131 -5.98 -3.83 9.69
N LEU A 132 -6.45 -2.79 8.97
CA LEU A 132 -7.78 -2.73 8.38
C LEU A 132 -7.78 -3.11 6.90
N GLY A 133 -6.69 -2.87 6.22
CA GLY A 133 -6.57 -3.09 4.79
C GLY A 133 -5.21 -2.68 4.25
N ILE A 134 -5.10 -2.68 2.93
CA ILE A 134 -3.95 -2.14 2.19
C ILE A 134 -4.48 -1.17 1.13
N ILE A 135 -3.81 -0.04 0.96
CA ILE A 135 -4.04 0.85 -0.16
C ILE A 135 -2.81 0.88 -1.06
N SER A 136 -3.03 0.80 -2.37
CA SER A 136 -2.01 0.82 -3.40
C SER A 136 -2.13 2.04 -4.29
N ARG A 137 -1.10 2.30 -5.11
CA ARG A 137 -1.15 3.36 -6.14
C ARG A 137 -2.32 3.15 -7.11
N SER A 138 -2.60 1.92 -7.49
CA SER A 138 -3.73 1.61 -8.40
C SER A 138 -5.09 1.90 -7.76
N ASP A 139 -5.24 1.76 -6.46
CA ASP A 139 -6.47 2.13 -5.75
C ASP A 139 -6.73 3.64 -5.83
N ILE A 140 -5.67 4.44 -5.73
CA ILE A 140 -5.76 5.90 -5.89
C ILE A 140 -6.20 6.27 -7.31
N ILE A 141 -5.67 5.59 -8.32
CA ILE A 141 -6.08 5.81 -9.72
C ILE A 141 -7.53 5.40 -9.92
N THR A 142 -7.97 4.29 -9.34
CA THR A 142 -9.38 3.85 -9.37
C THR A 142 -10.30 4.91 -8.75
N ALA A 143 -9.93 5.44 -7.60
CA ALA A 143 -10.66 6.52 -6.94
C ALA A 143 -10.75 7.76 -7.82
N ALA A 144 -9.64 8.18 -8.43
CA ALA A 144 -9.59 9.35 -9.32
C ALA A 144 -10.48 9.19 -10.56
N LEU A 145 -10.52 8.00 -11.14
CA LEU A 145 -11.38 7.70 -12.29
C LEU A 145 -12.87 7.79 -11.92
N LYS A 146 -13.27 7.33 -10.75
CA LYS A 146 -14.66 7.46 -10.27
C LYS A 146 -15.06 8.92 -10.05
N ILE A 147 -14.17 9.75 -9.51
CA ILE A 147 -14.40 11.19 -9.36
C ILE A 147 -14.61 11.83 -10.73
N LYS A 148 -13.75 11.56 -11.69
CA LYS A 148 -13.88 12.06 -13.07
C LYS A 148 -15.18 11.61 -13.73
N GLY A 149 -15.55 10.34 -13.57
CA GLY A 149 -16.79 9.79 -14.12
C GLY A 149 -18.06 10.50 -13.61
N GLN A 150 -18.03 11.00 -12.38
CA GLN A 150 -19.12 11.78 -11.80
C GLN A 150 -19.14 13.23 -12.29
N ASN A 151 -17.97 13.83 -12.52
CA ASN A 151 -17.83 15.24 -12.90
C ASN A 151 -17.86 15.49 -14.41
N TRP A 152 -17.72 14.46 -15.24
CA TRP A 152 -17.55 14.59 -16.69
C TRP A 152 -18.72 14.05 -17.51
N ARG A 153 -19.79 13.59 -16.87
CA ARG A 153 -21.07 13.34 -17.57
C ARG A 153 -21.72 14.68 -17.83
N LYS A 154 -21.55 15.12 -19.04
CA LYS A 154 -22.40 16.18 -19.59
C LYS A 154 -23.79 15.65 -19.83
#